data_67ef9521072ae6713ecdd89ecce96148
#
_entry.id   67ef9521072ae6713ecdd89ecce96148
#
_cell.length_a   1.000
_cell.length_b   1.000
_cell.length_c   1.000
_cell.angle_alpha   90.00
_cell.angle_beta   90.00
_cell.angle_gamma   90.00
#
_symmetry.space_group_name_H-M   'P 1'
#
loop_
_entity.id
_entity.type
_entity.pdbx_description
1 polymer ?
#
loop_
_entity_poly.entity_id
_entity_poly.type
_entity_poly.pdbx_seq_one_letter_code
_entity_poly.pdbx_strand_id
1 'polypeptide(L)'
;MTQQEAIARLSRYQSPTPSKWREEAEATRRAKAEGWLSYSRRIAIRTALSMKRQDLTRADVAARMGCSPQYVSRLLKGQENLSLEPICKLENALQEPIMEAAFA
;
A
#
# COMPACT_ATOMS: atom_id res chain seq x y z
N MET A 1 0.46 -11.33 28.14
CA MET A 1 0.42 -10.10 28.95
C MET A 1 -0.99 -9.91 29.51
N THR A 2 -1.11 -9.70 30.80
CA THR A 2 -2.41 -9.40 31.40
C THR A 2 -2.80 -7.94 31.17
N GLN A 3 -4.08 -7.63 31.28
CA GLN A 3 -4.59 -6.27 31.14
C GLN A 3 -3.99 -5.34 32.21
N GLN A 4 -3.78 -5.83 33.43
CA GLN A 4 -3.14 -5.06 34.50
C GLN A 4 -1.68 -4.74 34.20
N GLU A 5 -0.93 -5.67 33.62
CA GLU A 5 0.45 -5.42 33.18
C GLU A 5 0.55 -4.37 32.11
N ALA A 6 -0.38 -4.38 31.16
CA ALA A 6 -0.44 -3.37 30.10
C ALA A 6 -0.73 -1.97 30.68
N ILE A 7 -1.66 -1.89 31.64
CA ILE A 7 -1.99 -0.63 32.35
C ILE A 7 -0.79 -0.14 33.15
N ALA A 8 -0.09 -1.02 33.85
CA ALA A 8 1.11 -0.68 34.65
C ALA A 8 2.23 -0.13 33.77
N ARG A 9 2.41 -0.69 32.57
CA ARG A 9 3.41 -0.19 31.59
C ARG A 9 3.02 1.18 31.09
N LEU A 10 1.75 1.41 30.77
CA LEU A 10 1.26 2.70 30.32
C LEU A 10 1.40 3.78 31.40
N SER A 11 1.15 3.45 32.67
CA SER A 11 1.28 4.41 33.78
C SER A 11 2.73 4.79 34.10
N ARG A 12 3.71 3.96 33.71
CA ARG A 12 5.14 4.26 33.85
C ARG A 12 5.67 5.10 32.68
N TYR A 13 4.93 5.19 31.59
CA TYR A 13 5.33 5.97 30.45
C TYR A 13 5.24 7.46 30.77
N GLN A 14 6.37 8.15 30.71
CA GLN A 14 6.37 9.60 30.86
C GLN A 14 5.87 10.22 29.58
N SER A 15 4.79 10.98 29.68
CA SER A 15 4.26 11.71 28.55
C SER A 15 5.29 12.70 28.04
N PRO A 16 5.70 12.65 26.77
CA PRO A 16 6.62 13.63 26.20
C PRO A 16 5.97 15.01 26.18
N THR A 17 6.80 16.06 26.06
CA THR A 17 6.28 17.42 25.87
C THR A 17 5.38 17.47 24.63
N PRO A 18 4.38 18.38 24.55
CA PRO A 18 3.50 18.46 23.38
C PRO A 18 4.23 18.60 22.05
N SER A 19 5.33 19.36 21.99
CA SER A 19 6.15 19.51 20.79
C SER A 19 6.86 18.21 20.40
N LYS A 20 7.46 17.52 21.38
CA LYS A 20 8.14 16.25 21.15
C LYS A 20 7.16 15.17 20.72
N TRP A 21 5.96 15.15 21.31
CA TRP A 21 4.92 14.22 20.93
C TRP A 21 4.46 14.41 19.48
N ARG A 22 4.34 15.68 19.03
CA ARG A 22 4.02 15.98 17.63
C ARG A 22 5.12 15.50 16.68
N GLU A 23 6.38 15.73 17.03
CA GLU A 23 7.52 15.27 16.22
C GLU A 23 7.53 13.74 16.08
N GLU A 24 7.31 13.02 17.17
CA GLU A 24 7.23 11.56 17.14
C GLU A 24 6.04 11.07 16.31
N ALA A 25 4.87 11.71 16.44
CA ALA A 25 3.69 11.37 15.68
C ALA A 25 3.90 11.62 14.18
N GLU A 26 4.54 12.73 13.80
CA GLU A 26 4.87 13.04 12.41
C GLU A 26 5.89 12.07 11.83
N ALA A 27 6.93 11.73 12.60
CA ALA A 27 7.93 10.74 12.19
C ALA A 27 7.30 9.37 11.96
N THR A 28 6.39 8.94 12.84
CA THR A 28 5.66 7.69 12.70
C THR A 28 4.78 7.70 11.46
N ARG A 29 4.07 8.78 11.21
CA ARG A 29 3.24 8.93 10.01
C ARG A 29 4.06 8.87 8.72
N ARG A 30 5.21 9.55 8.69
CA ARG A 30 6.13 9.51 7.54
C ARG A 30 6.67 8.10 7.30
N ALA A 31 7.10 7.42 8.35
CA ALA A 31 7.60 6.04 8.25
C ALA A 31 6.53 5.10 7.70
N LYS A 32 5.28 5.22 8.17
CA LYS A 32 4.15 4.44 7.65
C LYS A 32 3.85 4.76 6.19
N ALA A 33 3.86 6.05 5.82
CA ALA A 33 3.63 6.48 4.45
C ALA A 33 4.72 5.94 3.52
N GLU A 34 5.98 6.04 3.91
CA GLU A 34 7.09 5.47 3.14
C GLU A 34 7.00 3.96 3.01
N GLY A 35 6.54 3.28 4.06
CA GLY A 35 6.33 1.83 4.06
C GLY A 35 5.35 1.40 2.97
N TRP A 36 4.15 1.95 2.97
CA TRP A 36 3.14 1.57 1.97
C TRP A 36 3.50 2.06 0.57
N LEU A 37 4.23 3.17 0.42
CA LEU A 37 4.73 3.65 -0.86
C LEU A 37 5.67 2.64 -1.51
N SER A 38 6.54 2.00 -0.73
CA SER A 38 7.41 0.93 -1.23
C SER A 38 6.61 -0.21 -1.84
N TYR A 39 5.55 -0.65 -1.18
CA TYR A 39 4.66 -1.69 -1.70
C TYR A 39 3.90 -1.23 -2.94
N SER A 40 3.40 0.00 -2.94
CA SER A 40 2.70 0.55 -4.09
C SER A 40 3.58 0.60 -5.34
N ARG A 41 4.84 0.98 -5.19
CA ARG A 41 5.84 0.97 -6.28
C ARG A 41 6.10 -0.43 -6.81
N ARG A 42 6.25 -1.42 -5.92
CA ARG A 42 6.45 -2.82 -6.32
C ARG A 42 5.26 -3.36 -7.09
N ILE A 43 4.05 -3.06 -6.63
CA ILE A 43 2.82 -3.44 -7.32
C ILE A 43 2.76 -2.79 -8.71
N ALA A 44 3.09 -1.50 -8.80
CA ALA A 44 3.13 -0.79 -10.08
C ALA A 44 4.12 -1.41 -11.06
N ILE A 45 5.32 -1.74 -10.61
CA ILE A 45 6.36 -2.37 -11.44
C ILE A 45 5.90 -3.75 -11.93
N ARG A 46 5.35 -4.58 -11.04
CA ARG A 46 4.85 -5.91 -11.41
C ARG A 46 3.69 -5.82 -12.39
N THR A 47 2.80 -4.86 -12.20
CA THR A 47 1.69 -4.59 -13.10
C THR A 47 2.20 -4.20 -14.49
N ALA A 48 3.13 -3.27 -14.55
CA ALA A 48 3.71 -2.81 -15.82
C ALA A 48 4.41 -3.94 -16.57
N LEU A 49 5.17 -4.79 -15.87
CA LEU A 49 5.84 -5.93 -16.48
C LEU A 49 4.83 -6.97 -16.99
N SER A 50 3.77 -7.26 -16.24
CA SER A 50 2.72 -8.16 -16.65
C SER A 50 1.98 -7.67 -17.89
N MET A 51 1.63 -6.38 -17.90
CA MET A 51 0.98 -5.74 -19.04
C MET A 51 1.86 -5.83 -20.29
N LYS A 52 3.15 -5.57 -20.16
CA LYS A 52 4.10 -5.65 -21.26
C LYS A 52 4.21 -7.06 -21.82
N ARG A 53 4.31 -8.06 -20.95
CA ARG A 53 4.39 -9.48 -21.37
C ARG A 53 3.13 -9.94 -22.08
N GLN A 54 1.97 -9.47 -21.66
CA GLN A 54 0.67 -9.85 -22.20
C GLN A 54 0.18 -8.93 -23.30
N ASP A 55 0.94 -7.89 -23.63
CA ASP A 55 0.57 -6.86 -24.60
C ASP A 55 -0.79 -6.22 -24.30
N LEU A 56 -0.98 -5.85 -23.03
CA LEU A 56 -2.20 -5.21 -22.56
C LEU A 56 -2.02 -3.71 -22.44
N THR A 57 -3.03 -2.96 -22.92
CA THR A 57 -3.10 -1.51 -22.73
C THR A 57 -3.73 -1.18 -21.38
N ARG A 58 -3.60 0.09 -20.94
CA ARG A 58 -4.30 0.57 -19.74
C ARG A 58 -5.81 0.43 -19.87
N ALA A 59 -6.35 0.67 -21.05
CA ALA A 59 -7.77 0.49 -21.34
C ALA A 59 -8.20 -0.97 -21.18
N ASP A 60 -7.37 -1.92 -21.64
CA ASP A 60 -7.65 -3.34 -21.49
C ASP A 60 -7.73 -3.75 -20.01
N VAL A 61 -6.75 -3.33 -19.22
CA VAL A 61 -6.71 -3.62 -17.78
C VAL A 61 -7.89 -2.95 -17.08
N ALA A 62 -8.19 -1.70 -17.41
CA ALA A 62 -9.32 -0.97 -16.83
C ALA A 62 -10.65 -1.67 -17.11
N ALA A 63 -10.85 -2.11 -18.35
CA ALA A 63 -12.06 -2.84 -18.73
C ALA A 63 -12.22 -4.14 -17.94
N ARG A 64 -11.13 -4.89 -17.75
CA ARG A 64 -11.13 -6.14 -16.96
C ARG A 64 -11.37 -5.89 -15.48
N MET A 65 -10.86 -4.79 -14.94
CA MET A 65 -11.04 -4.41 -13.53
C MET A 65 -12.40 -3.75 -13.27
N GLY A 66 -13.09 -3.28 -14.30
CA GLY A 66 -14.32 -2.50 -14.15
C GLY A 66 -14.06 -1.09 -13.62
N CYS A 67 -12.95 -0.48 -14.00
CA CYS A 67 -12.56 0.88 -13.58
C CYS A 67 -12.17 1.73 -14.79
N SER A 68 -11.80 3.00 -14.54
CA SER A 68 -11.36 3.90 -15.59
C SER A 68 -9.88 3.70 -15.95
N PRO A 69 -9.47 4.00 -17.21
CA PRO A 69 -8.06 4.00 -17.57
C PRO A 69 -7.22 4.98 -16.76
N GLN A 70 -7.81 6.09 -16.30
CA GLN A 70 -7.16 7.06 -15.41
C GLN A 70 -6.78 6.43 -14.08
N TYR A 71 -7.63 5.57 -13.54
CA TYR A 71 -7.30 4.84 -12.31
C TYR A 71 -6.09 3.91 -12.50
N VAL A 72 -6.06 3.17 -13.62
CA VAL A 72 -4.92 2.31 -13.96
C VAL A 72 -3.65 3.16 -14.11
N SER A 73 -3.75 4.32 -14.74
CA SER A 73 -2.61 5.25 -14.86
C SER A 73 -2.09 5.70 -13.51
N ARG A 74 -2.97 6.03 -12.55
CA ARG A 74 -2.59 6.39 -11.19
C ARG A 74 -1.91 5.23 -10.46
N LEU A 75 -2.45 4.03 -10.60
CA LEU A 75 -1.90 2.82 -10.03
C LEU A 75 -0.46 2.58 -10.52
N LEU A 76 -0.22 2.77 -11.81
CA LEU A 76 1.09 2.59 -12.43
C LEU A 76 2.13 3.63 -12.02
N LYS A 77 1.71 4.74 -11.44
CA LYS A 77 2.64 5.72 -10.85
C LYS A 77 3.29 5.24 -9.56
N GLY A 78 2.72 4.21 -8.92
CA GLY A 78 3.26 3.66 -7.69
C GLY A 78 3.13 4.55 -6.47
N GLN A 79 2.10 5.42 -6.44
CA GLN A 79 1.85 6.37 -5.37
C GLN A 79 0.46 6.23 -4.74
N GLU A 80 -0.32 5.24 -5.19
CA GLU A 80 -1.66 4.99 -4.66
C GLU A 80 -1.59 4.13 -3.40
N ASN A 81 -2.36 4.52 -2.38
CA ASN A 81 -2.59 3.69 -1.21
C ASN A 81 -3.69 2.68 -1.54
N LEU A 82 -3.28 1.50 -1.97
CA LEU A 82 -4.18 0.47 -2.46
C LEU A 82 -4.76 -0.35 -1.30
N SER A 83 -6.07 -0.52 -1.28
CA SER A 83 -6.72 -1.51 -0.44
C SER A 83 -6.69 -2.88 -1.12
N LEU A 84 -7.13 -3.91 -0.42
CA LEU A 84 -7.07 -5.29 -0.94
C LEU A 84 -7.98 -5.53 -2.13
N GLU A 85 -9.14 -4.88 -2.19
CA GLU A 85 -10.11 -5.08 -3.28
C GLU A 85 -9.54 -4.69 -4.65
N PRO A 86 -8.96 -3.48 -4.86
CA PRO A 86 -8.32 -3.15 -6.12
C PRO A 86 -7.17 -4.09 -6.48
N ILE A 87 -6.41 -4.56 -5.51
CA ILE A 87 -5.32 -5.51 -5.75
C ILE A 87 -5.87 -6.83 -6.26
N CYS A 88 -6.94 -7.36 -5.66
CA CYS A 88 -7.59 -8.58 -6.13
C CYS A 88 -8.15 -8.44 -7.54
N LYS A 89 -8.78 -7.30 -7.84
CA LYS A 89 -9.28 -7.00 -9.19
C LYS A 89 -8.15 -6.95 -10.22
N LEU A 90 -7.02 -6.37 -9.83
CA LEU A 90 -5.83 -6.30 -10.67
C LEU A 90 -5.27 -7.68 -10.96
N GLU A 91 -5.12 -8.52 -9.94
CA GLU A 91 -4.64 -9.90 -10.10
C GLU A 91 -5.55 -10.71 -11.01
N ASN A 92 -6.86 -10.56 -10.86
CA ASN A 92 -7.84 -11.22 -11.72
C ASN A 92 -7.75 -10.71 -13.18
N ALA A 93 -7.55 -9.41 -13.36
CA ALA A 93 -7.41 -8.81 -14.69
C ALA A 93 -6.16 -9.29 -15.41
N LEU A 94 -5.06 -9.45 -14.70
CA LEU A 94 -3.78 -9.88 -15.24
C LEU A 94 -3.59 -11.40 -15.21
N GLN A 95 -4.42 -12.13 -14.47
CA GLN A 95 -4.29 -13.57 -14.25
C GLN A 95 -2.91 -13.95 -13.67
N GLU A 96 -2.38 -13.12 -12.77
CA GLU A 96 -1.08 -13.29 -12.11
C GLU A 96 -1.15 -12.84 -10.65
N PRO A 97 -0.39 -13.49 -9.74
CA PRO A 97 -0.30 -13.08 -8.34
C PRO A 97 0.62 -11.85 -8.20
N ILE A 98 0.04 -10.67 -8.19
CA ILE A 98 0.79 -9.41 -8.13
C ILE A 98 1.25 -9.10 -6.70
N MET A 99 0.38 -9.27 -5.72
CA MET A 99 0.68 -8.95 -4.32
C MET A 99 1.77 -9.88 -3.78
N GLU A 100 1.65 -11.16 -3.99
CA GLU A 100 2.63 -12.15 -3.56
C GLU A 100 4.01 -11.87 -4.16
N ALA A 101 4.07 -11.62 -5.46
CA ALA A 101 5.32 -11.29 -6.14
C ALA A 101 5.93 -9.96 -5.65
N ALA A 102 5.10 -8.98 -5.27
CA ALA A 102 5.57 -7.70 -4.78
C ALA A 102 6.13 -7.76 -3.35
N PHE A 103 5.66 -8.72 -2.55
CA PHE A 103 6.03 -8.84 -1.13
C PHE A 103 6.99 -9.99 -0.84
N ALA A 104 7.34 -10.74 -1.84
CA ALA A 104 8.27 -11.87 -1.73
C ALA A 104 9.71 -11.46 -1.45
#